data_3ef469547da35fb76f0f83e188264c6e
#
_entry.id   3ef469547da35fb76f0f83e188264c6e
#
_cell.length_a   1.000
_cell.length_b   1.000
_cell.length_c   1.000
_cell.angle_alpha   90.00
_cell.angle_beta   90.00
_cell.angle_gamma   90.00
#
_symmetry.space_group_name_H-M   'P 1'
#
loop_
_entity.id
_entity.type
_entity.pdbx_description
1 polymer ?
#
loop_
_entity_poly.entity_id
_entity_poly.type
_entity_poly.pdbx_seq_one_letter_code
_entity_poly.pdbx_strand_id
1 'polypeptide(L)'
;RARCAALRARAGEAEQTDDAFEAQSLRTCLHRLVQYGCTHAKAADLVDEAASVLVHLAGQAACGERWCTYYFFLTPHAPRHSDEAVASVSICDGALVGDALGIRTWGAAPYLTRRLIQQYASADAHVLPRRVLELGAGSGLVGLGLAQWLGAQRADARVTLTDYDATVLANLRRNAEASHSLADVRHLDWETVYRDMQTTTRCYDTWAQKTLPHESDTWSAQYGGVDRHDQFDVLVAADCIYDPQHALWIHAVAERHLLRPTTAYPSPQLHMLVPVRRTHLAELASVHAVFSESSSFCIAQTHVIQGHDDFGPPSMSSQSPRARKGNPISCQHFVIEWRHDSPFHA
;
A
#
# COMPACT_ATOMS: atom_id res chain seq x y z
N ARG A 1 -14.61 4.52 -38.70
CA ARG A 1 -13.94 5.70 -38.12
C ARG A 1 -14.90 6.50 -37.19
N ALA A 2 -16.10 6.90 -37.62
CA ALA A 2 -17.06 7.62 -36.78
C ALA A 2 -17.42 6.83 -35.48
N ARG A 3 -17.51 5.50 -35.57
CA ARG A 3 -17.80 4.62 -34.42
C ARG A 3 -16.64 4.57 -33.42
N CYS A 4 -15.39 4.61 -33.90
CA CYS A 4 -14.21 4.64 -33.02
C CYS A 4 -14.04 6.02 -32.36
N ALA A 5 -14.37 7.12 -33.05
CA ALA A 5 -14.41 8.44 -32.44
C ALA A 5 -15.45 8.54 -31.31
N ALA A 6 -16.62 7.93 -31.52
CA ALA A 6 -17.65 7.84 -30.48
C ALA A 6 -17.20 6.97 -29.29
N LEU A 7 -16.46 5.87 -29.53
CA LEU A 7 -15.90 5.04 -28.47
C LEU A 7 -14.78 5.76 -27.71
N ARG A 8 -13.97 6.58 -28.37
CA ARG A 8 -12.97 7.44 -27.68
C ARG A 8 -13.64 8.50 -26.79
N ALA A 9 -14.71 9.12 -27.27
CA ALA A 9 -15.48 10.08 -26.46
C ALA A 9 -16.07 9.40 -25.22
N ARG A 10 -16.68 8.22 -25.38
CA ARG A 10 -17.21 7.42 -24.27
C ARG A 10 -16.12 6.90 -23.32
N ALA A 11 -14.93 6.59 -23.84
CA ALA A 11 -13.79 6.24 -23.00
C ALA A 11 -13.37 7.41 -22.10
N GLY A 12 -13.33 8.63 -22.64
CA GLY A 12 -13.05 9.83 -21.86
C GLY A 12 -14.14 10.17 -20.85
N GLU A 13 -15.41 9.88 -21.19
CA GLU A 13 -16.54 10.03 -20.25
C GLU A 13 -16.51 8.97 -19.15
N ALA A 14 -16.15 7.72 -19.47
CA ALA A 14 -16.01 6.62 -18.49
C ALA A 14 -14.83 6.83 -17.53
N GLU A 15 -13.77 7.53 -17.94
CA GLU A 15 -12.71 7.97 -17.03
C GLU A 15 -13.17 9.06 -16.04
N GLN A 16 -14.22 9.80 -16.39
CA GLN A 16 -14.79 10.87 -15.54
C GLN A 16 -15.95 10.38 -14.65
N THR A 17 -16.53 9.24 -14.98
CA THR A 17 -17.57 8.59 -14.19
C THR A 17 -16.97 7.33 -13.56
N ASP A 18 -17.09 7.19 -12.23
CA ASP A 18 -16.70 6.00 -11.45
C ASP A 18 -17.51 4.72 -11.85
N ASP A 19 -17.95 4.61 -13.10
CA ASP A 19 -18.75 3.48 -13.58
C ASP A 19 -17.85 2.35 -14.12
N ALA A 20 -17.36 1.52 -13.18
CA ALA A 20 -16.57 0.33 -13.48
C ALA A 20 -17.30 -0.61 -14.49
N PHE A 21 -18.65 -0.62 -14.51
CA PHE A 21 -19.42 -1.45 -15.40
C PHE A 21 -19.35 -0.93 -16.86
N GLU A 22 -19.45 0.39 -17.06
CA GLU A 22 -19.30 1.00 -18.39
C GLU A 22 -17.88 0.81 -18.94
N ALA A 23 -16.86 1.02 -18.11
CA ALA A 23 -15.48 0.78 -18.48
C ALA A 23 -15.22 -0.68 -18.87
N GLN A 24 -15.77 -1.64 -18.13
CA GLN A 24 -15.65 -3.07 -18.44
C GLN A 24 -16.40 -3.45 -19.72
N SER A 25 -17.60 -2.92 -19.92
CA SER A 25 -18.38 -3.14 -21.16
C SER A 25 -17.65 -2.59 -22.38
N LEU A 26 -17.04 -1.41 -22.26
CA LEU A 26 -16.26 -0.80 -23.33
C LEU A 26 -15.00 -1.61 -23.66
N ARG A 27 -14.27 -2.07 -22.64
CA ARG A 27 -13.11 -2.97 -22.80
C ARG A 27 -13.51 -4.25 -23.54
N THR A 28 -14.61 -4.88 -23.14
CA THR A 28 -15.10 -6.12 -23.78
C THR A 28 -15.44 -5.90 -25.25
N CYS A 29 -16.09 -4.76 -25.58
CA CYS A 29 -16.41 -4.39 -26.95
C CYS A 29 -15.15 -4.18 -27.80
N LEU A 30 -14.16 -3.47 -27.27
CA LEU A 30 -12.89 -3.21 -27.96
C LEU A 30 -12.07 -4.48 -28.18
N HIS A 31 -12.02 -5.41 -27.21
CA HIS A 31 -11.37 -6.71 -27.39
C HIS A 31 -12.00 -7.51 -28.52
N ARG A 32 -13.35 -7.53 -28.61
CA ARG A 32 -14.05 -8.19 -29.73
C ARG A 32 -13.74 -7.55 -31.07
N LEU A 33 -13.57 -6.23 -31.12
CA LEU A 33 -13.16 -5.53 -32.35
C LEU A 33 -11.75 -5.89 -32.78
N VAL A 34 -10.82 -6.00 -31.83
CA VAL A 34 -9.43 -6.44 -32.11
C VAL A 34 -9.44 -7.88 -32.63
N GLN A 35 -10.15 -8.80 -31.97
CA GLN A 35 -10.24 -10.19 -32.39
C GLN A 35 -10.86 -10.34 -33.80
N TYR A 36 -11.93 -9.57 -34.09
CA TYR A 36 -12.56 -9.56 -35.40
C TYR A 36 -11.58 -9.04 -36.47
N GLY A 37 -10.87 -7.95 -36.17
CA GLY A 37 -9.93 -7.36 -37.10
C GLY A 37 -8.71 -8.22 -37.39
N CYS A 38 -8.22 -9.01 -36.42
CA CYS A 38 -7.15 -9.96 -36.63
C CYS A 38 -7.49 -11.08 -37.64
N THR A 39 -8.78 -11.38 -37.82
CA THR A 39 -9.26 -12.38 -38.78
C THR A 39 -9.69 -11.79 -40.14
N HIS A 40 -9.77 -10.47 -40.27
CA HIS A 40 -10.30 -9.76 -41.44
C HIS A 40 -9.32 -8.66 -41.92
N ALA A 41 -8.53 -8.95 -42.94
CA ALA A 41 -7.48 -8.06 -43.43
C ALA A 41 -7.95 -6.61 -43.79
N LYS A 42 -9.23 -6.42 -44.14
CA LYS A 42 -9.81 -5.09 -44.44
C LYS A 42 -10.11 -4.26 -43.17
N ALA A 43 -9.89 -4.82 -41.99
CA ALA A 43 -10.17 -4.16 -40.70
C ALA A 43 -8.89 -3.78 -39.93
N ALA A 44 -7.72 -3.87 -40.54
CA ALA A 44 -6.43 -3.60 -39.89
C ALA A 44 -6.38 -2.20 -39.22
N ASP A 45 -6.84 -1.16 -39.94
CA ASP A 45 -6.93 0.21 -39.38
C ASP A 45 -7.81 0.30 -38.12
N LEU A 46 -8.84 -0.57 -38.01
CA LEU A 46 -9.75 -0.61 -36.86
C LEU A 46 -9.09 -1.35 -35.69
N VAL A 47 -8.22 -2.31 -35.97
CA VAL A 47 -7.44 -3.03 -34.92
C VAL A 47 -6.49 -2.07 -34.23
N ASP A 48 -5.73 -1.30 -35.00
CA ASP A 48 -4.78 -0.32 -34.44
C ASP A 48 -5.49 0.77 -33.64
N GLU A 49 -6.64 1.25 -34.15
CA GLU A 49 -7.41 2.25 -33.45
C GLU A 49 -8.07 1.70 -32.17
N ALA A 50 -8.64 0.47 -32.19
CA ALA A 50 -9.18 -0.19 -31.01
C ALA A 50 -8.11 -0.52 -30.00
N ALA A 51 -6.95 -1.00 -30.43
CA ALA A 51 -5.79 -1.25 -29.57
C ALA A 51 -5.29 0.03 -28.89
N SER A 52 -5.22 1.15 -29.64
CA SER A 52 -4.86 2.45 -29.06
C SER A 52 -5.84 2.92 -27.98
N VAL A 53 -7.15 2.70 -28.16
CA VAL A 53 -8.15 3.02 -27.14
C VAL A 53 -8.08 2.07 -25.96
N LEU A 54 -7.81 0.77 -26.18
CA LEU A 54 -7.59 -0.19 -25.10
C LEU A 54 -6.38 0.17 -24.24
N VAL A 55 -5.27 0.57 -24.87
CA VAL A 55 -4.08 1.04 -24.14
C VAL A 55 -4.40 2.29 -23.32
N HIS A 56 -5.21 3.20 -23.87
CA HIS A 56 -5.64 4.40 -23.14
C HIS A 56 -6.55 4.07 -21.96
N LEU A 57 -7.52 3.15 -22.15
CA LEU A 57 -8.41 2.68 -21.09
C LEU A 57 -7.72 1.81 -20.05
N ALA A 58 -6.70 1.06 -20.47
CA ALA A 58 -5.89 0.30 -19.53
C ALA A 58 -5.01 1.23 -18.68
N GLY A 59 -4.80 2.47 -19.14
CA GLY A 59 -4.03 3.47 -18.42
C GLY A 59 -2.68 2.93 -17.99
N GLN A 60 -2.31 3.16 -16.74
CA GLN A 60 -1.07 2.67 -16.18
C GLN A 60 -1.04 1.14 -15.96
N ALA A 61 -2.20 0.47 -15.93
CA ALA A 61 -2.26 -0.99 -15.83
C ALA A 61 -1.65 -1.69 -17.06
N ALA A 62 -1.65 -1.04 -18.23
CA ALA A 62 -1.01 -1.56 -19.44
C ALA A 62 0.49 -1.28 -19.51
N CYS A 63 1.02 -0.42 -18.63
CA CYS A 63 2.46 -0.19 -18.57
C CYS A 63 3.13 -1.45 -18.03
N GLY A 64 4.18 -1.89 -18.71
CA GLY A 64 5.07 -2.93 -18.20
C GLY A 64 5.78 -2.48 -16.91
N GLU A 65 6.83 -3.19 -16.55
CA GLU A 65 7.71 -2.83 -15.45
C GLU A 65 8.29 -1.41 -15.62
N ARG A 66 8.27 -0.61 -14.56
CA ARG A 66 8.77 0.76 -14.59
C ARG A 66 9.52 1.12 -13.31
N TRP A 67 10.69 1.70 -13.45
CA TRP A 67 11.46 2.28 -12.36
C TRP A 67 11.07 3.74 -12.11
N CYS A 68 10.84 4.08 -10.85
CA CYS A 68 10.55 5.44 -10.38
C CYS A 68 11.37 5.76 -9.14
N THR A 69 11.93 6.96 -9.06
CA THR A 69 12.61 7.43 -7.85
C THR A 69 11.74 8.47 -7.16
N TYR A 70 11.43 8.22 -5.89
CA TYR A 70 10.68 9.12 -5.02
C TYR A 70 11.64 9.87 -4.12
N TYR A 71 11.46 11.19 -4.04
CA TYR A 71 12.26 12.08 -3.20
C TYR A 71 11.38 12.65 -2.08
N PHE A 72 11.86 12.61 -0.86
CA PHE A 72 11.15 13.12 0.31
C PHE A 72 11.88 14.33 0.89
N PHE A 73 11.13 15.37 1.23
CA PHE A 73 11.62 16.64 1.73
C PHE A 73 10.94 17.01 3.04
N LEU A 74 11.65 17.68 3.95
CA LEU A 74 11.07 18.12 5.22
C LEU A 74 10.10 19.30 5.02
N THR A 75 10.38 20.17 4.07
CA THR A 75 9.54 21.34 3.80
C THR A 75 8.66 21.12 2.56
N PRO A 76 7.36 21.49 2.60
CA PRO A 76 6.47 21.32 1.45
C PRO A 76 6.88 22.11 0.21
N HIS A 77 7.67 23.18 0.38
CA HIS A 77 8.05 24.15 -0.66
C HIS A 77 9.55 24.14 -0.98
N ALA A 78 10.30 23.15 -0.48
CA ALA A 78 11.71 23.03 -0.86
C ALA A 78 11.83 22.96 -2.39
N PRO A 79 12.81 23.67 -2.99
CA PRO A 79 13.14 23.46 -4.39
C PRO A 79 13.39 21.96 -4.59
N ARG A 80 12.83 21.41 -5.65
CA ARG A 80 12.86 19.94 -5.92
C ARG A 80 14.24 19.51 -6.47
N HIS A 81 15.32 19.95 -5.86
CA HIS A 81 16.64 19.46 -6.16
C HIS A 81 16.87 18.15 -5.36
N SER A 82 17.33 17.11 -6.04
CA SER A 82 17.61 15.81 -5.44
C SER A 82 18.52 15.89 -4.22
N ASP A 83 19.42 16.86 -4.20
CA ASP A 83 20.44 17.05 -3.18
C ASP A 83 19.88 17.57 -1.83
N GLU A 84 18.64 18.09 -1.83
CA GLU A 84 17.93 18.55 -0.63
C GLU A 84 16.97 17.49 -0.08
N ALA A 85 16.85 16.36 -0.75
CA ALA A 85 16.00 15.26 -0.29
C ALA A 85 16.62 14.61 0.95
N VAL A 86 15.81 14.43 2.00
CA VAL A 86 16.22 13.74 3.23
C VAL A 86 16.11 12.22 3.11
N ALA A 87 15.38 11.75 2.11
CA ALA A 87 15.34 10.36 1.69
C ALA A 87 14.99 10.27 0.20
N SER A 88 15.55 9.28 -0.50
CA SER A 88 15.22 8.98 -1.90
C SER A 88 15.14 7.47 -2.10
N VAL A 89 14.03 6.99 -2.68
CA VAL A 89 13.76 5.56 -2.85
C VAL A 89 13.49 5.27 -4.32
N SER A 90 14.24 4.34 -4.88
CA SER A 90 14.03 3.83 -6.24
C SER A 90 13.14 2.59 -6.17
N ILE A 91 11.97 2.67 -6.80
CA ILE A 91 10.95 1.62 -6.82
C ILE A 91 10.78 1.10 -8.24
N CYS A 92 10.79 -0.21 -8.40
CA CYS A 92 10.27 -0.90 -9.56
C CYS A 92 8.79 -1.21 -9.34
N ASP A 93 7.92 -0.53 -10.06
CA ASP A 93 6.54 -0.93 -10.20
C ASP A 93 6.47 -2.05 -11.26
N GLY A 94 6.07 -3.25 -10.86
CA GLY A 94 5.93 -4.38 -11.76
C GLY A 94 4.73 -4.26 -12.70
N ALA A 95 4.68 -5.10 -13.73
CA ALA A 95 3.50 -5.24 -14.56
C ALA A 95 2.35 -5.88 -13.76
N LEU A 96 1.14 -5.31 -13.85
CA LEU A 96 -0.04 -5.92 -13.23
C LEU A 96 -0.38 -7.21 -13.99
N VAL A 97 -0.11 -8.35 -13.39
CA VAL A 97 -0.41 -9.67 -13.92
C VAL A 97 -1.21 -10.45 -12.88
N GLY A 98 -2.40 -10.90 -13.23
CA GLY A 98 -3.28 -11.60 -12.30
C GLY A 98 -3.75 -10.71 -11.14
N ASP A 99 -3.78 -11.28 -9.94
CA ASP A 99 -4.30 -10.64 -8.73
C ASP A 99 -3.21 -9.97 -7.89
N ALA A 100 -1.95 -9.93 -8.35
CA ALA A 100 -0.82 -9.35 -7.62
C ALA A 100 -0.86 -7.80 -7.61
N LEU A 101 -1.90 -7.22 -6.99
CA LEU A 101 -2.12 -5.77 -6.94
C LEU A 101 -0.99 -5.04 -6.20
N GLY A 102 -0.36 -5.68 -5.23
CA GLY A 102 0.73 -5.13 -4.43
C GLY A 102 2.03 -4.86 -5.20
N ILE A 103 2.16 -5.37 -6.44
CA ILE A 103 3.36 -5.15 -7.26
C ILE A 103 3.53 -3.68 -7.72
N ARG A 104 2.52 -2.84 -7.51
CA ARG A 104 2.49 -1.41 -7.84
C ARG A 104 2.47 -0.54 -6.60
N THR A 105 3.04 0.66 -6.73
CA THR A 105 2.94 1.71 -5.71
C THR A 105 1.59 2.39 -5.82
N TRP A 106 0.78 2.33 -4.75
CA TRP A 106 -0.52 2.98 -4.67
C TRP A 106 -0.42 4.39 -4.09
N GLY A 107 -1.41 5.23 -4.42
CA GLY A 107 -1.38 6.67 -4.16
C GLY A 107 -1.23 7.08 -2.70
N ALA A 108 -1.64 6.27 -1.74
CA ALA A 108 -1.48 6.58 -0.31
C ALA A 108 -0.02 6.48 0.16
N ALA A 109 0.80 5.59 -0.40
CA ALA A 109 2.15 5.33 0.09
C ALA A 109 3.07 6.57 0.10
N PRO A 110 3.18 7.39 -0.96
CA PRO A 110 4.01 8.59 -0.93
C PRO A 110 3.57 9.61 0.13
N TYR A 111 2.26 9.70 0.38
CA TYR A 111 1.71 10.64 1.37
C TYR A 111 2.00 10.20 2.80
N LEU A 112 1.84 8.89 3.09
CA LEU A 112 2.15 8.35 4.42
C LEU A 112 3.65 8.49 4.71
N THR A 113 4.52 8.12 3.75
CA THR A 113 5.97 8.25 3.89
C THR A 113 6.36 9.68 4.24
N ARG A 114 5.90 10.66 3.44
CA ARG A 114 6.17 12.07 3.68
C ARG A 114 5.68 12.52 5.05
N ARG A 115 4.44 12.15 5.41
CA ARG A 115 3.82 12.53 6.68
C ARG A 115 4.63 12.04 7.86
N LEU A 116 5.05 10.77 7.85
CA LEU A 116 5.82 10.18 8.94
C LEU A 116 7.23 10.77 9.04
N ILE A 117 7.93 10.95 7.92
CA ILE A 117 9.24 11.60 7.93
C ILE A 117 9.14 13.02 8.52
N GLN A 118 8.15 13.82 8.13
CA GLN A 118 7.95 15.18 8.66
C GLN A 118 7.57 15.16 10.15
N GLN A 119 6.73 14.22 10.57
CA GLN A 119 6.34 14.05 11.97
C GLN A 119 7.56 13.71 12.83
N TYR A 120 8.35 12.73 12.42
CA TYR A 120 9.53 12.30 13.16
C TYR A 120 10.68 13.32 13.12
N ALA A 121 10.84 14.06 12.04
CA ALA A 121 11.82 15.14 11.96
C ALA A 121 11.53 16.30 12.93
N SER A 122 10.28 16.44 13.34
CA SER A 122 9.85 17.46 14.31
C SER A 122 9.84 16.94 15.76
N ALA A 123 10.13 15.65 15.94
CA ALA A 123 10.13 14.99 17.24
C ALA A 123 11.55 14.94 17.84
N ASP A 124 11.63 14.78 19.16
CA ASP A 124 12.89 14.54 19.84
C ASP A 124 13.49 13.19 19.43
N ALA A 125 14.81 13.14 19.29
CA ALA A 125 15.51 11.93 18.80
C ALA A 125 15.27 10.67 19.65
N HIS A 126 14.98 10.83 20.95
CA HIS A 126 14.72 9.68 21.84
C HIS A 126 13.35 9.02 21.64
N VAL A 127 12.40 9.73 21.00
CA VAL A 127 11.07 9.16 20.66
C VAL A 127 10.99 8.59 19.25
N LEU A 128 12.09 8.65 18.48
CA LEU A 128 12.13 8.02 17.16
C LEU A 128 12.01 6.49 17.28
N PRO A 129 11.18 5.83 16.43
CA PRO A 129 11.02 4.40 16.49
C PRO A 129 12.33 3.65 16.19
N ARG A 130 12.55 2.57 16.90
CA ARG A 130 13.67 1.64 16.67
C ARG A 130 13.28 0.50 15.75
N ARG A 131 12.04 0.01 15.91
CA ARG A 131 11.52 -1.12 15.17
C ARG A 131 10.21 -0.73 14.49
N VAL A 132 10.20 -0.73 13.16
CA VAL A 132 9.02 -0.42 12.35
C VAL A 132 8.63 -1.66 11.56
N LEU A 133 7.34 -1.98 11.52
CA LEU A 133 6.75 -3.02 10.69
C LEU A 133 5.80 -2.40 9.67
N GLU A 134 6.03 -2.64 8.38
CA GLU A 134 5.09 -2.29 7.32
C GLU A 134 4.21 -3.48 6.99
N LEU A 135 2.90 -3.26 7.00
CA LEU A 135 1.85 -4.23 6.71
C LEU A 135 1.36 -4.04 5.28
N GLY A 136 1.38 -5.10 4.46
CA GLY A 136 1.02 -5.01 3.05
C GLY A 136 1.90 -4.03 2.31
N ALA A 137 3.21 -4.22 2.40
CA ALA A 137 4.20 -3.27 1.91
C ALA A 137 4.12 -3.06 0.39
N GLY A 138 3.61 -4.04 -0.35
CA GLY A 138 3.50 -3.94 -1.78
C GLY A 138 4.85 -3.68 -2.44
N SER A 139 4.99 -2.52 -3.09
CA SER A 139 6.28 -2.09 -3.66
C SER A 139 7.32 -1.66 -2.61
N GLY A 140 6.91 -1.40 -1.37
CA GLY A 140 7.77 -1.08 -0.23
C GLY A 140 8.09 0.39 -0.03
N LEU A 141 7.39 1.31 -0.68
CA LEU A 141 7.76 2.73 -0.67
C LEU A 141 7.77 3.33 0.74
N VAL A 142 6.79 2.99 1.60
CA VAL A 142 6.72 3.57 2.95
C VAL A 142 7.87 3.09 3.80
N GLY A 143 8.05 1.77 3.91
CA GLY A 143 9.09 1.23 4.78
C GLY A 143 10.50 1.50 4.27
N LEU A 144 10.74 1.47 2.94
CA LEU A 144 12.04 1.84 2.38
C LEU A 144 12.38 3.31 2.63
N GLY A 145 11.40 4.20 2.47
CA GLY A 145 11.58 5.63 2.79
C GLY A 145 11.88 5.86 4.27
N LEU A 146 11.16 5.17 5.15
CA LEU A 146 11.41 5.20 6.59
C LEU A 146 12.77 4.58 6.95
N ALA A 147 13.14 3.45 6.34
CA ALA A 147 14.42 2.79 6.60
C ALA A 147 15.60 3.71 6.24
N GLN A 148 15.52 4.39 5.10
CA GLN A 148 16.57 5.31 4.68
C GLN A 148 16.65 6.53 5.61
N TRP A 149 15.50 7.14 5.92
CA TRP A 149 15.48 8.32 6.77
C TRP A 149 15.88 8.00 8.22
N LEU A 150 15.27 6.98 8.84
CA LEU A 150 15.58 6.57 10.22
C LEU A 150 17.03 6.09 10.35
N GLY A 151 17.54 5.33 9.37
CA GLY A 151 18.92 4.87 9.37
C GLY A 151 19.95 6.00 9.39
N ALA A 152 19.61 7.16 8.81
CA ALA A 152 20.43 8.37 8.90
C ALA A 152 20.32 9.05 10.27
N GLN A 153 19.21 8.89 11.00
CA GLN A 153 19.00 9.49 12.32
C GLN A 153 19.54 8.61 13.46
N ARG A 154 19.47 7.26 13.29
CA ARG A 154 19.86 6.32 14.30
C ARG A 154 20.29 4.98 13.72
N ALA A 155 21.48 4.50 14.09
CA ALA A 155 22.09 3.28 13.56
C ALA A 155 21.38 1.98 14.02
N ASP A 156 20.60 2.03 15.10
CA ASP A 156 19.85 0.89 15.66
C ASP A 156 18.42 0.77 15.10
N ALA A 157 18.01 1.65 14.18
CA ALA A 157 16.73 1.52 13.51
C ALA A 157 16.65 0.25 12.66
N ARG A 158 15.52 -0.44 12.73
CA ARG A 158 15.21 -1.63 11.95
C ARG A 158 13.81 -1.47 11.36
N VAL A 159 13.69 -1.67 10.07
CA VAL A 159 12.40 -1.64 9.36
C VAL A 159 12.18 -3.01 8.71
N THR A 160 11.05 -3.62 9.02
CA THR A 160 10.61 -4.89 8.44
C THR A 160 9.45 -4.62 7.50
N LEU A 161 9.58 -5.06 6.26
CA LEU A 161 8.58 -4.92 5.20
C LEU A 161 7.88 -6.25 5.01
N THR A 162 6.55 -6.26 5.02
CA THR A 162 5.82 -7.53 4.93
C THR A 162 4.72 -7.52 3.89
N ASP A 163 4.54 -8.66 3.26
CA ASP A 163 3.41 -8.97 2.39
C ASP A 163 3.12 -10.47 2.46
N TYR A 164 1.96 -10.90 1.96
CA TYR A 164 1.59 -12.31 1.92
C TYR A 164 1.86 -12.96 0.55
N ASP A 165 1.87 -12.16 -0.54
CA ASP A 165 2.01 -12.66 -1.90
C ASP A 165 3.48 -12.82 -2.29
N ALA A 166 3.83 -14.00 -2.80
CA ALA A 166 5.20 -14.34 -3.19
C ALA A 166 5.75 -13.47 -4.32
N THR A 167 4.91 -13.10 -5.28
CA THR A 167 5.30 -12.25 -6.42
C THR A 167 5.59 -10.84 -5.94
N VAL A 168 4.76 -10.34 -5.00
CA VAL A 168 4.96 -9.05 -4.35
C VAL A 168 6.25 -9.08 -3.53
N LEU A 169 6.47 -10.11 -2.72
CA LEU A 169 7.68 -10.26 -1.91
C LEU A 169 8.96 -10.31 -2.75
N ALA A 170 8.92 -10.97 -3.93
CA ALA A 170 10.05 -10.98 -4.86
C ALA A 170 10.38 -9.57 -5.39
N ASN A 171 9.35 -8.81 -5.79
CA ASN A 171 9.53 -7.42 -6.24
C ASN A 171 9.98 -6.51 -5.09
N LEU A 172 9.44 -6.71 -3.90
CA LEU A 172 9.79 -5.96 -2.69
C LEU A 172 11.26 -6.12 -2.32
N ARG A 173 11.80 -7.34 -2.38
CA ARG A 173 13.24 -7.60 -2.20
C ARG A 173 14.09 -6.87 -3.24
N ARG A 174 13.68 -6.94 -4.50
CA ARG A 174 14.35 -6.22 -5.59
C ARG A 174 14.40 -4.72 -5.34
N ASN A 175 13.31 -4.14 -4.83
CA ASN A 175 13.23 -2.73 -4.49
C ASN A 175 14.12 -2.37 -3.28
N ALA A 176 14.16 -3.23 -2.27
CA ALA A 176 15.03 -3.06 -1.12
C ALA A 176 16.51 -3.09 -1.52
N GLU A 177 16.91 -4.03 -2.37
CA GLU A 177 18.27 -4.13 -2.91
C GLU A 177 18.65 -2.90 -3.75
N ALA A 178 17.76 -2.48 -4.67
CA ALA A 178 17.99 -1.31 -5.53
C ALA A 178 18.09 0.00 -4.75
N SER A 179 17.42 0.11 -3.62
CA SER A 179 17.46 1.26 -2.72
C SER A 179 18.63 1.19 -1.73
N HIS A 180 19.49 0.17 -1.81
CA HIS A 180 20.57 -0.09 -0.84
C HIS A 180 20.08 -0.05 0.60
N SER A 181 18.83 -0.47 0.82
CA SER A 181 18.17 -0.41 2.12
C SER A 181 18.57 -1.60 2.98
N LEU A 182 18.75 -1.36 4.28
CA LEU A 182 18.92 -2.41 5.30
C LEU A 182 17.56 -2.91 5.82
N ALA A 183 16.47 -2.60 5.15
CA ALA A 183 15.14 -3.10 5.50
C ALA A 183 15.08 -4.62 5.30
N ASP A 184 14.44 -5.29 6.24
CA ASP A 184 14.24 -6.74 6.21
C ASP A 184 12.91 -7.08 5.56
N VAL A 185 12.89 -7.96 4.56
CA VAL A 185 11.68 -8.35 3.82
C VAL A 185 11.26 -9.73 4.29
N ARG A 186 10.03 -9.82 4.87
CA ARG A 186 9.49 -11.04 5.44
C ARG A 186 8.06 -11.32 4.97
N HIS A 187 7.69 -12.57 5.00
CA HIS A 187 6.32 -13.00 4.78
C HIS A 187 5.47 -12.76 6.03
N LEU A 188 4.27 -12.21 5.85
CA LEU A 188 3.25 -12.09 6.89
C LEU A 188 1.85 -12.17 6.28
N ASP A 189 1.12 -13.23 6.63
CA ASP A 189 -0.27 -13.42 6.28
C ASP A 189 -1.16 -13.01 7.47
N TRP A 190 -1.88 -11.91 7.31
CA TRP A 190 -2.74 -11.35 8.36
C TRP A 190 -3.91 -12.26 8.73
N GLU A 191 -4.48 -12.97 7.74
CA GLU A 191 -5.58 -13.90 7.98
C GLU A 191 -5.12 -15.06 8.86
N THR A 192 -3.93 -15.59 8.60
CA THR A 192 -3.33 -16.64 9.45
C THR A 192 -3.13 -16.14 10.87
N VAL A 193 -2.60 -14.92 11.05
CA VAL A 193 -2.45 -14.31 12.39
C VAL A 193 -3.79 -14.19 13.11
N TYR A 194 -4.82 -13.70 12.39
CA TYR A 194 -6.17 -13.56 12.95
C TYR A 194 -6.76 -14.92 13.37
N ARG A 195 -6.66 -15.94 12.53
CA ARG A 195 -7.15 -17.30 12.83
C ARG A 195 -6.44 -17.91 14.03
N ASP A 196 -5.13 -17.76 14.12
CA ASP A 196 -4.34 -18.22 15.27
C ASP A 196 -4.81 -17.62 16.58
N MET A 197 -5.07 -16.30 16.60
CA MET A 197 -5.53 -15.61 17.78
C MET A 197 -6.93 -16.08 18.20
N GLN A 198 -7.84 -16.29 17.23
CA GLN A 198 -9.18 -16.85 17.50
C GLN A 198 -9.10 -18.27 18.07
N THR A 199 -8.19 -19.10 17.57
CA THR A 199 -7.99 -20.47 18.03
C THR A 199 -7.40 -20.49 19.43
N THR A 200 -6.43 -19.65 19.72
CA THR A 200 -5.82 -19.55 21.06
C THR A 200 -6.83 -19.12 22.12
N THR A 201 -7.77 -18.24 21.76
CA THR A 201 -8.86 -17.81 22.66
C THR A 201 -9.89 -18.91 22.90
N ARG A 202 -10.07 -19.82 21.92
CA ARG A 202 -11.03 -20.96 22.00
C ARG A 202 -10.42 -22.24 22.55
N CYS A 203 -9.11 -22.39 22.60
CA CYS A 203 -8.39 -23.61 22.89
C CYS A 203 -8.34 -24.00 24.40
N TYR A 204 -9.33 -23.62 25.21
CA TYR A 204 -9.55 -24.37 26.45
C TYR A 204 -10.42 -25.63 26.27
N ASP A 205 -11.02 -25.85 25.10
CA ASP A 205 -12.07 -26.88 24.97
C ASP A 205 -11.93 -27.97 23.88
N THR A 206 -10.91 -27.99 23.00
CA THR A 206 -10.86 -29.11 22.02
C THR A 206 -9.44 -29.45 21.55
N TRP A 207 -9.06 -30.69 21.81
CA TRP A 207 -7.94 -31.42 21.21
C TRP A 207 -8.16 -31.64 19.72
N ALA A 208 -7.12 -31.39 18.92
CA ALA A 208 -6.90 -31.87 17.57
C ALA A 208 -7.75 -31.26 16.44
N GLN A 209 -7.29 -30.17 15.88
CA GLN A 209 -7.34 -30.07 14.42
C GLN A 209 -5.89 -30.04 13.90
N LYS A 210 -5.45 -31.15 13.29
CA LYS A 210 -4.30 -31.18 12.39
C LYS A 210 -4.64 -30.22 11.25
N THR A 211 -4.11 -29.01 11.30
CA THR A 211 -4.13 -28.11 10.16
C THR A 211 -3.26 -28.71 9.07
N LEU A 212 -3.84 -28.94 7.90
CA LEU A 212 -3.07 -29.22 6.68
C LEU A 212 -2.12 -28.01 6.47
N PRO A 213 -0.88 -28.23 5.99
CA PRO A 213 0.04 -27.16 5.66
C PRO A 213 -0.66 -26.19 4.70
N HIS A 214 -0.75 -24.92 5.07
CA HIS A 214 -1.30 -23.90 4.19
C HIS A 214 -0.18 -23.46 3.22
N GLU A 215 -0.53 -22.99 2.01
CA GLU A 215 0.47 -22.46 1.05
C GLU A 215 1.35 -21.37 1.67
N SER A 216 0.84 -20.61 2.66
CA SER A 216 1.60 -19.63 3.44
C SER A 216 2.82 -20.22 4.16
N ASP A 217 2.82 -21.51 4.53
CA ASP A 217 3.95 -22.14 5.22
C ASP A 217 5.17 -22.25 4.31
N THR A 218 4.96 -22.43 3.01
CA THR A 218 6.02 -22.50 1.99
C THR A 218 6.70 -21.14 1.80
N TRP A 219 5.93 -20.05 1.82
CA TRP A 219 6.48 -18.70 1.64
C TRP A 219 7.20 -18.21 2.88
N SER A 220 6.70 -18.56 4.07
CA SER A 220 7.42 -18.32 5.33
C SER A 220 8.76 -19.05 5.38
N ALA A 221 8.86 -20.24 4.79
CA ALA A 221 10.13 -20.96 4.68
C ALA A 221 11.11 -20.28 3.72
N GLN A 222 10.62 -19.71 2.62
CA GLN A 222 11.45 -19.05 1.60
C GLN A 222 11.89 -17.63 2.00
N TYR A 223 10.98 -16.84 2.59
CA TYR A 223 11.19 -15.43 2.88
C TYR A 223 11.52 -15.17 4.36
N GLY A 224 11.33 -16.14 5.22
CA GLY A 224 11.32 -15.96 6.67
C GLY A 224 10.02 -15.29 7.12
N GLY A 225 9.33 -15.90 8.06
CA GLY A 225 8.13 -15.29 8.68
C GLY A 225 8.54 -14.26 9.74
N VAL A 226 7.60 -13.35 10.08
CA VAL A 226 7.71 -12.54 11.28
C VAL A 226 7.49 -13.46 12.49
N ASP A 227 8.43 -13.46 13.43
CA ASP A 227 8.30 -14.29 14.63
C ASP A 227 7.11 -13.79 15.48
N ARG A 228 6.31 -14.72 16.00
CA ARG A 228 5.14 -14.40 16.84
C ARG A 228 5.45 -13.54 18.07
N HIS A 229 6.69 -13.50 18.51
CA HIS A 229 7.18 -12.71 19.64
C HIS A 229 7.87 -11.41 19.23
N ASP A 230 8.03 -11.17 17.92
CA ASP A 230 8.56 -9.90 17.45
C ASP A 230 7.62 -8.74 17.78
N GLN A 231 8.17 -7.71 18.40
CA GLN A 231 7.44 -6.50 18.81
C GLN A 231 8.03 -5.28 18.10
N PHE A 232 7.17 -4.36 17.71
CA PHE A 232 7.54 -3.16 16.94
C PHE A 232 6.99 -1.90 17.62
N ASP A 233 7.78 -0.84 17.62
CA ASP A 233 7.38 0.46 18.18
C ASP A 233 6.28 1.11 17.34
N VAL A 234 6.36 0.92 16.02
CA VAL A 234 5.44 1.48 15.05
C VAL A 234 5.06 0.45 14.00
N LEU A 235 3.76 0.35 13.72
CA LEU A 235 3.22 -0.34 12.57
C LEU A 235 2.75 0.70 11.55
N VAL A 236 2.95 0.43 10.25
CA VAL A 236 2.48 1.30 9.17
C VAL A 236 1.73 0.49 8.11
N ALA A 237 0.66 1.07 7.54
CA ALA A 237 -0.16 0.44 6.52
C ALA A 237 -0.71 1.50 5.55
N ALA A 238 -0.42 1.38 4.25
CA ALA A 238 -0.85 2.34 3.23
C ALA A 238 -1.63 1.67 2.11
N ASP A 239 -2.85 2.13 1.86
CA ASP A 239 -3.74 1.67 0.77
C ASP A 239 -4.02 0.16 0.76
N CYS A 240 -3.99 -0.49 1.92
CA CYS A 240 -4.12 -1.94 2.06
C CYS A 240 -5.50 -2.39 2.58
N ILE A 241 -6.47 -1.47 2.73
CA ILE A 241 -7.84 -1.77 3.13
C ILE A 241 -8.74 -1.76 1.89
N TYR A 242 -8.91 -2.92 1.27
CA TYR A 242 -9.78 -3.14 0.10
C TYR A 242 -10.76 -4.30 0.27
N ASP A 243 -10.83 -4.88 1.48
CA ASP A 243 -11.83 -5.81 1.96
C ASP A 243 -12.17 -5.41 3.42
N PRO A 244 -13.45 -5.41 3.85
CA PRO A 244 -13.83 -5.10 5.23
C PRO A 244 -13.17 -5.99 6.30
N GLN A 245 -12.79 -7.22 5.95
CA GLN A 245 -12.10 -8.15 6.85
C GLN A 245 -10.66 -7.71 7.15
N HIS A 246 -10.03 -6.95 6.26
CA HIS A 246 -8.65 -6.49 6.47
C HIS A 246 -8.50 -5.68 7.75
N ALA A 247 -9.49 -4.88 8.14
CA ALA A 247 -9.45 -4.14 9.40
C ALA A 247 -9.36 -5.09 10.62
N LEU A 248 -10.10 -6.20 10.61
CA LEU A 248 -10.06 -7.23 11.66
C LEU A 248 -8.70 -7.94 11.69
N TRP A 249 -8.16 -8.28 10.53
CA TRP A 249 -6.88 -8.96 10.44
C TRP A 249 -5.73 -8.05 10.87
N ILE A 250 -5.73 -6.79 10.46
CA ILE A 250 -4.74 -5.79 10.90
C ILE A 250 -4.86 -5.52 12.41
N HIS A 251 -6.08 -5.51 12.96
CA HIS A 251 -6.27 -5.43 14.41
C HIS A 251 -5.56 -6.58 15.13
N ALA A 252 -5.74 -7.81 14.66
CA ALA A 252 -5.08 -8.99 15.24
C ALA A 252 -3.55 -8.91 15.12
N VAL A 253 -3.04 -8.47 13.95
CA VAL A 253 -1.60 -8.25 13.76
C VAL A 253 -1.09 -7.18 14.71
N ALA A 254 -1.81 -6.06 14.87
CA ALA A 254 -1.45 -5.00 15.81
C ALA A 254 -1.44 -5.51 17.25
N GLU A 255 -2.43 -6.30 17.66
CA GLU A 255 -2.50 -6.85 18.99
C GLU A 255 -1.35 -7.82 19.32
N ARG A 256 -0.85 -8.55 18.30
CA ARG A 256 0.28 -9.46 18.42
C ARG A 256 1.64 -8.74 18.39
N HIS A 257 1.80 -7.76 17.51
CA HIS A 257 3.11 -7.24 17.13
C HIS A 257 3.38 -5.78 17.53
N LEU A 258 2.36 -4.98 17.87
CA LEU A 258 2.60 -3.64 18.37
C LEU A 258 3.08 -3.71 19.83
N LEU A 259 4.23 -3.13 20.10
CA LEU A 259 4.81 -3.05 21.44
C LEU A 259 3.78 -2.49 22.43
N ARG A 260 3.73 -3.03 23.63
CA ARG A 260 2.97 -2.40 24.72
C ARG A 260 3.69 -1.15 25.19
N PRO A 261 2.97 -0.08 25.60
CA PRO A 261 3.59 1.11 26.14
C PRO A 261 4.58 0.79 27.26
N THR A 262 5.76 1.39 27.17
CA THR A 262 6.83 1.25 28.17
C THR A 262 7.35 2.63 28.56
N THR A 263 8.10 2.71 29.65
CA THR A 263 8.75 3.98 30.05
C THR A 263 9.76 4.45 28.99
N ALA A 264 10.38 3.53 28.25
CA ALA A 264 11.33 3.84 27.18
C ALA A 264 10.64 4.25 25.86
N TYR A 265 9.44 3.72 25.59
CA TYR A 265 8.63 4.06 24.42
C TYR A 265 7.15 4.10 24.83
N PRO A 266 6.67 5.28 25.25
CA PRO A 266 5.35 5.40 25.89
C PRO A 266 4.18 5.35 24.90
N SER A 267 4.40 5.59 23.61
CA SER A 267 3.34 5.72 22.60
C SER A 267 3.60 4.88 21.35
N PRO A 268 3.59 3.53 21.44
CA PRO A 268 3.58 2.69 20.25
C PRO A 268 2.32 2.93 19.43
N GLN A 269 2.45 3.06 18.11
CA GLN A 269 1.38 3.48 17.23
C GLN A 269 1.25 2.60 15.98
N LEU A 270 0.01 2.41 15.53
CA LEU A 270 -0.28 1.95 14.19
C LEU A 270 -0.77 3.14 13.37
N HIS A 271 -0.06 3.45 12.29
CA HIS A 271 -0.43 4.46 11.31
C HIS A 271 -1.03 3.81 10.07
N MET A 272 -2.30 4.11 9.79
CA MET A 272 -2.98 3.62 8.60
C MET A 272 -3.39 4.80 7.72
N LEU A 273 -3.06 4.76 6.43
CA LEU A 273 -3.54 5.72 5.45
C LEU A 273 -4.42 5.03 4.42
N VAL A 274 -5.71 5.35 4.46
CA VAL A 274 -6.75 4.72 3.63
C VAL A 274 -7.34 5.76 2.68
N PRO A 275 -7.28 5.54 1.35
CA PRO A 275 -7.95 6.42 0.40
C PRO A 275 -9.46 6.39 0.56
N VAL A 276 -10.07 7.57 0.48
CA VAL A 276 -11.53 7.73 0.51
C VAL A 276 -12.05 7.56 -0.90
N ARG A 277 -12.45 6.35 -1.26
CA ARG A 277 -13.04 6.01 -2.56
C ARG A 277 -14.52 5.74 -2.38
N ARG A 278 -15.37 6.27 -3.29
CA ARG A 278 -16.83 6.04 -3.23
C ARG A 278 -17.21 4.56 -3.28
N THR A 279 -16.42 3.77 -3.99
CA THR A 279 -16.60 2.32 -4.15
C THR A 279 -16.12 1.50 -2.95
N HIS A 280 -15.37 2.09 -2.00
CA HIS A 280 -14.75 1.42 -0.85
C HIS A 280 -15.10 2.10 0.48
N LEU A 281 -16.32 2.60 0.61
CA LEU A 281 -16.79 3.24 1.86
C LEU A 281 -17.03 2.21 2.97
N ALA A 282 -17.39 0.98 2.61
CA ALA A 282 -17.57 -0.11 3.58
C ALA A 282 -16.24 -0.50 4.23
N GLU A 283 -15.17 -0.55 3.45
CA GLU A 283 -13.82 -0.84 3.90
C GLU A 283 -13.30 0.26 4.83
N LEU A 284 -13.50 1.52 4.47
CA LEU A 284 -13.16 2.64 5.36
C LEU A 284 -13.98 2.60 6.65
N ALA A 285 -15.28 2.30 6.57
CA ALA A 285 -16.16 2.17 7.73
C ALA A 285 -15.73 1.01 8.64
N SER A 286 -15.20 -0.09 8.08
CA SER A 286 -14.72 -1.23 8.88
C SER A 286 -13.56 -0.84 9.80
N VAL A 287 -12.66 0.05 9.36
CA VAL A 287 -11.58 0.56 10.21
C VAL A 287 -12.15 1.31 11.42
N HIS A 288 -13.12 2.20 11.18
CA HIS A 288 -13.79 2.91 12.27
C HIS A 288 -14.47 1.95 13.24
N ALA A 289 -15.26 1.00 12.73
CA ALA A 289 -15.98 0.04 13.56
C ALA A 289 -15.02 -0.79 14.42
N VAL A 290 -14.03 -1.44 13.79
CA VAL A 290 -13.13 -2.36 14.47
C VAL A 290 -12.30 -1.66 15.55
N PHE A 291 -11.71 -0.50 15.26
CA PHE A 291 -10.82 0.15 16.22
C PHE A 291 -11.55 1.05 17.23
N SER A 292 -12.77 1.52 16.94
CA SER A 292 -13.57 2.24 17.93
C SER A 292 -14.23 1.30 18.95
N GLU A 293 -14.62 0.10 18.53
CA GLU A 293 -15.24 -0.91 19.38
C GLU A 293 -14.21 -1.82 20.08
N SER A 294 -12.93 -1.73 19.70
CA SER A 294 -11.87 -2.54 20.30
C SER A 294 -11.71 -2.28 21.79
N SER A 295 -11.52 -3.35 22.56
CA SER A 295 -11.13 -3.27 23.97
C SER A 295 -9.64 -2.96 24.15
N SER A 296 -8.80 -3.25 23.14
CA SER A 296 -7.35 -3.09 23.20
C SER A 296 -6.88 -1.75 22.66
N PHE A 297 -7.54 -1.24 21.62
CA PHE A 297 -7.10 -0.07 20.89
C PHE A 297 -8.12 1.06 20.85
N CYS A 298 -7.66 2.26 20.55
CA CYS A 298 -8.50 3.40 20.19
C CYS A 298 -7.90 4.17 19.00
N ILE A 299 -8.76 4.84 18.24
CA ILE A 299 -8.34 5.82 17.25
C ILE A 299 -8.00 7.10 18.00
N ALA A 300 -6.71 7.33 18.25
CA ALA A 300 -6.23 8.50 18.97
C ALA A 300 -6.35 9.80 18.15
N GLN A 301 -6.07 9.71 16.84
CA GLN A 301 -6.13 10.84 15.91
C GLN A 301 -6.62 10.39 14.54
N THR A 302 -7.30 11.32 13.86
CA THR A 302 -7.68 11.17 12.45
C THR A 302 -7.36 12.45 11.70
N HIS A 303 -6.68 12.33 10.55
CA HIS A 303 -6.35 13.46 9.70
C HIS A 303 -6.80 13.17 8.27
N VAL A 304 -7.26 14.21 7.57
CA VAL A 304 -7.56 14.13 6.13
C VAL A 304 -6.36 14.67 5.36
N ILE A 305 -5.83 13.88 4.45
CA ILE A 305 -4.75 14.25 3.55
C ILE A 305 -5.31 14.38 2.15
N GLN A 306 -5.17 15.56 1.55
CA GLN A 306 -5.55 15.82 0.16
C GLN A 306 -4.32 15.71 -0.74
N GLY A 307 -4.49 15.09 -1.89
CA GLY A 307 -3.43 14.90 -2.87
C GLY A 307 -3.97 14.64 -4.27
N HIS A 308 -3.14 14.07 -5.09
CA HIS A 308 -3.50 13.63 -6.43
C HIS A 308 -3.04 12.19 -6.59
N ASP A 309 -3.82 11.39 -7.28
CA ASP A 309 -3.50 9.99 -7.62
C ASP A 309 -2.49 9.99 -8.79
N ASP A 310 -1.33 10.57 -8.52
CA ASP A 310 -0.19 10.55 -9.43
C ASP A 310 0.54 9.23 -9.21
N PHE A 311 0.26 8.24 -10.03
CA PHE A 311 0.99 6.95 -10.02
C PHE A 311 2.43 7.13 -10.53
N GLY A 312 3.18 7.98 -9.89
CA GLY A 312 4.59 8.18 -10.19
C GLY A 312 5.09 9.57 -9.81
N PRO A 313 6.42 9.72 -9.65
CA PRO A 313 7.03 11.00 -9.40
C PRO A 313 6.68 11.96 -10.54
N PRO A 314 6.44 13.23 -10.26
CA PRO A 314 6.31 14.23 -11.31
C PRO A 314 7.56 14.13 -12.20
N SER A 315 7.36 13.86 -13.48
CA SER A 315 8.47 13.77 -14.42
C SER A 315 9.23 15.09 -14.36
N MET A 316 10.50 15.02 -13.97
CA MET A 316 11.42 16.17 -13.94
C MET A 316 11.61 16.82 -15.33
N SER A 317 11.10 16.16 -16.39
CA SER A 317 11.27 16.58 -17.79
C SER A 317 10.10 17.38 -18.37
N SER A 318 8.97 17.53 -17.66
CA SER A 318 7.84 18.29 -18.22
C SER A 318 7.90 19.77 -17.84
N GLN A 319 8.69 20.55 -18.58
CA GLN A 319 8.49 22.00 -18.72
C GLN A 319 7.17 22.35 -19.45
N SER A 320 6.26 21.39 -19.61
CA SER A 320 4.95 21.60 -20.22
C SER A 320 3.95 21.98 -19.15
N PRO A 321 3.23 23.12 -19.28
CA PRO A 321 2.18 23.56 -18.36
C PRO A 321 0.96 22.61 -18.32
N ARG A 322 0.94 21.59 -19.15
CA ARG A 322 -0.09 20.52 -19.21
C ARG A 322 0.42 19.20 -18.61
N ALA A 323 1.27 19.24 -17.57
CA ALA A 323 1.46 18.04 -16.74
C ALA A 323 0.08 17.55 -16.30
N ARG A 324 -0.29 16.33 -16.71
CA ARG A 324 -1.55 15.68 -16.27
C ARG A 324 -1.52 15.71 -14.76
N LYS A 325 -2.36 16.56 -14.16
CA LYS A 325 -2.67 16.43 -12.74
C LYS A 325 -3.44 15.12 -12.64
N GLY A 326 -2.95 14.18 -11.87
CA GLY A 326 -3.71 12.99 -11.50
C GLY A 326 -5.03 13.38 -10.87
N ASN A 327 -5.96 12.45 -10.77
CA ASN A 327 -7.25 12.70 -10.13
C ASN A 327 -7.03 13.12 -8.67
N PRO A 328 -7.81 14.06 -8.14
CA PRO A 328 -7.71 14.43 -6.74
C PRO A 328 -8.04 13.21 -5.87
N ILE A 329 -7.17 12.91 -4.93
CA ILE A 329 -7.34 11.84 -3.94
C ILE A 329 -7.49 12.46 -2.55
N SER A 330 -8.43 11.93 -1.78
CA SER A 330 -8.58 12.21 -0.36
C SER A 330 -8.26 10.94 0.42
N CYS A 331 -7.36 11.03 1.38
CA CYS A 331 -7.01 9.89 2.24
C CYS A 331 -7.32 10.23 3.69
N GLN A 332 -7.76 9.23 4.45
CA GLN A 332 -7.93 9.33 5.88
C GLN A 332 -6.76 8.64 6.57
N HIS A 333 -6.00 9.40 7.36
CA HIS A 333 -4.90 8.91 8.18
C HIS A 333 -5.40 8.65 9.58
N PHE A 334 -5.32 7.41 10.01
CA PHE A 334 -5.63 6.96 11.37
C PHE A 334 -4.34 6.78 12.15
N VAL A 335 -4.30 7.35 13.35
CA VAL A 335 -3.30 7.04 14.37
C VAL A 335 -4.00 6.24 15.46
N ILE A 336 -3.59 5.01 15.62
CA ILE A 336 -4.20 4.03 16.51
C ILE A 336 -3.22 3.70 17.62
N GLU A 337 -3.69 3.71 18.86
CA GLU A 337 -2.91 3.49 20.07
C GLU A 337 -3.58 2.48 21.00
N TRP A 338 -2.81 1.91 21.91
CA TRP A 338 -3.36 1.13 23.00
C TRP A 338 -4.28 1.97 23.88
N ARG A 339 -5.40 1.39 24.35
CA ARG A 339 -6.24 2.05 25.36
C ARG A 339 -5.51 2.07 26.69
N HIS A 340 -5.55 3.21 27.37
CA HIS A 340 -4.92 3.38 28.68
C HIS A 340 -5.57 2.53 29.77
N ASP A 341 -6.88 2.20 29.63
CA ASP A 341 -7.65 1.41 30.58
C ASP A 341 -7.68 -0.09 30.25
N SER A 342 -6.83 -0.58 29.33
CA SER A 342 -6.76 -2.01 29.01
C SER A 342 -6.31 -2.81 30.23
N PRO A 343 -7.04 -3.89 30.64
CA PRO A 343 -6.75 -4.66 31.86
C PRO A 343 -5.38 -5.35 31.88
N PHE A 344 -4.57 -5.16 30.85
CA PHE A 344 -3.21 -5.68 30.72
C PHE A 344 -2.12 -4.68 31.16
N HIS A 345 -2.49 -3.55 31.80
CA HIS A 345 -1.55 -2.57 32.38
C HIS A 345 -1.18 -2.84 33.86
N ALA A 346 -1.54 -4.01 34.41
CA ALA A 346 -1.20 -4.39 35.77
C ALA A 346 -0.07 -5.41 35.83
#